data_50b6cd58190368823904038de2ac9d89
#
_entry.id   50b6cd58190368823904038de2ac9d89
#
_cell.length_a   1.000
_cell.length_b   1.000
_cell.length_c   1.000
_cell.angle_alpha   90.00
_cell.angle_beta   90.00
_cell.angle_gamma   90.00
#
_symmetry.space_group_name_H-M   'P 1'
#
loop_
_entity.id
_entity.type
_entity.pdbx_description
1 polymer ?
#
loop_
_entity_poly.entity_id
_entity_poly.type
_entity_poly.pdbx_seq_one_letter_code
_entity_poly.pdbx_strand_id
1 'polypeptide(L)'
;MFTSKIRETATQLGLDVQAVRAAGEVAAATGDARFFIVDLRRPDALAALEAAAPAAKKIGFIDHERTDVIDAARARGCVALAKGKFSSELPRLLL
;
A
#
# COMPACT_ATOMS: atom_id res chain seq x y z
N MET A 1 -4.84 14.00 -0.14
CA MET A 1 -3.37 13.93 -0.15
C MET A 1 -2.88 12.76 -0.97
N PHE A 2 -2.32 11.74 -0.32
CA PHE A 2 -1.81 10.60 -1.08
C PHE A 2 -2.89 9.83 -1.82
N THR A 3 -4.10 9.77 -1.27
CA THR A 3 -5.21 9.09 -1.94
C THR A 3 -5.48 9.67 -3.32
N SER A 4 -5.49 11.01 -3.44
CA SER A 4 -5.69 11.67 -4.74
C SER A 4 -4.56 11.35 -5.71
N LYS A 5 -3.31 11.38 -5.23
CA LYS A 5 -2.16 11.06 -6.08
C LYS A 5 -2.18 9.60 -6.54
N ILE A 6 -2.54 8.69 -5.66
CA ILE A 6 -2.65 7.27 -6.00
C ILE A 6 -3.70 7.07 -7.07
N ARG A 7 -4.88 7.65 -6.92
CA ARG A 7 -5.97 7.54 -7.89
C ARG A 7 -5.59 8.15 -9.23
N GLU A 8 -4.96 9.32 -9.21
CA GLU A 8 -4.53 10.00 -10.43
C GLU A 8 -3.50 9.16 -11.19
N THR A 9 -2.49 8.66 -10.50
CA THR A 9 -1.45 7.83 -11.11
C THR A 9 -2.05 6.55 -11.67
N ALA A 10 -2.91 5.88 -10.92
CA ALA A 10 -3.57 4.65 -11.37
C ALA A 10 -4.42 4.89 -12.61
N THR A 11 -5.16 6.00 -12.63
CA THR A 11 -5.99 6.36 -13.80
C THR A 11 -5.12 6.56 -15.04
N GLN A 12 -3.99 7.23 -14.90
CA GLN A 12 -3.07 7.43 -16.02
C GLN A 12 -2.52 6.11 -16.56
N LEU A 13 -2.41 5.10 -15.71
CA LEU A 13 -1.91 3.79 -16.09
C LEU A 13 -3.03 2.81 -16.47
N GLY A 14 -4.28 3.26 -16.49
CA GLY A 14 -5.41 2.40 -16.83
C GLY A 14 -5.80 1.40 -15.74
N LEU A 15 -5.49 1.70 -14.48
CA LEU A 15 -5.79 0.84 -13.35
C LEU A 15 -6.99 1.34 -12.56
N ASP A 16 -7.83 0.41 -12.10
CA ASP A 16 -8.95 0.73 -11.23
C ASP A 16 -8.47 0.76 -9.78
N VAL A 17 -9.05 1.66 -8.98
CA VAL A 17 -8.72 1.81 -7.56
C VAL A 17 -9.95 1.59 -6.71
N GLN A 18 -9.83 0.67 -5.75
CA GLN A 18 -10.87 0.43 -4.76
C GLN A 18 -10.32 0.80 -3.38
N ALA A 19 -11.06 1.62 -2.65
CA ALA A 19 -10.68 2.00 -1.30
C ALA A 19 -11.16 0.94 -0.30
N VAL A 20 -10.30 0.58 0.65
CA VAL A 20 -10.60 -0.35 1.72
C VAL A 20 -10.45 0.38 3.05
N ARG A 21 -11.43 0.25 3.93
CA ARG A 21 -11.47 1.03 5.18
C ARG A 21 -11.03 0.28 6.42
N ALA A 22 -11.05 -1.04 6.38
CA ALA A 22 -10.71 -1.84 7.54
C ALA A 22 -9.95 -3.09 7.12
N ALA A 23 -9.09 -3.59 8.02
CA ALA A 23 -8.30 -4.79 7.76
C ALA A 23 -9.17 -6.00 7.43
N GLY A 24 -10.38 -6.08 7.99
CA GLY A 24 -11.28 -7.19 7.73
C GLY A 24 -11.81 -7.26 6.29
N GLU A 25 -11.69 -6.17 5.54
CA GLU A 25 -12.14 -6.13 4.14
C GLU A 25 -11.00 -6.45 3.15
N VAL A 26 -9.76 -6.48 3.63
CA VAL A 26 -8.59 -6.53 2.76
C VAL A 26 -8.50 -7.85 1.99
N ALA A 27 -8.75 -8.98 2.63
CA ALA A 27 -8.64 -10.27 1.98
C ALA A 27 -9.53 -10.36 0.74
N ALA A 28 -10.80 -9.94 0.87
CA ALA A 28 -11.75 -9.98 -0.24
C ALA A 28 -11.40 -8.94 -1.31
N ALA A 29 -11.01 -7.74 -0.89
CA ALA A 29 -10.71 -6.66 -1.82
C ALA A 29 -9.43 -6.94 -2.63
N THR A 30 -8.45 -7.67 -2.06
CA THR A 30 -7.18 -7.93 -2.73
C THR A 30 -7.14 -9.26 -3.49
N GLY A 31 -8.21 -10.05 -3.46
CA GLY A 31 -8.23 -11.37 -4.09
C GLY A 31 -7.80 -11.36 -5.56
N ASP A 32 -8.28 -10.38 -6.31
CA ASP A 32 -7.97 -10.20 -7.73
C ASP A 32 -7.10 -8.97 -7.98
N ALA A 33 -6.62 -8.31 -6.95
CA ALA A 33 -5.84 -7.09 -7.10
C ALA A 33 -4.38 -7.39 -7.42
N ARG A 34 -3.78 -6.55 -8.26
CA ARG A 34 -2.35 -6.62 -8.55
C ARG A 34 -1.53 -5.95 -7.45
N PHE A 35 -2.09 -4.91 -6.84
CA PHE A 35 -1.41 -4.08 -5.85
C PHE A 35 -2.30 -3.82 -4.65
N PHE A 36 -1.68 -3.73 -3.49
CA PHE A 36 -2.32 -3.27 -2.26
C PHE A 36 -1.44 -2.17 -1.66
N ILE A 37 -2.00 -0.96 -1.58
CA ILE A 37 -1.28 0.21 -1.07
C ILE A 37 -1.86 0.57 0.29
N VAL A 38 -1.02 0.71 1.30
CA VAL A 38 -1.46 0.97 2.66
C VAL A 38 -0.69 2.12 3.30
N ASP A 39 -1.42 2.97 4.03
CA ASP A 39 -0.84 3.99 4.90
C ASP A 39 -0.41 3.30 6.20
N LEU A 40 0.89 3.15 6.40
CA LEU A 40 1.43 2.41 7.54
C LEU A 40 1.25 3.14 8.88
N ARG A 41 0.71 4.37 8.87
CA ARG A 41 0.39 5.07 10.11
C ARG A 41 -0.88 4.51 10.76
N ARG A 42 -1.70 3.79 10.01
CA ARG A 42 -2.94 3.23 10.56
C ARG A 42 -2.63 2.17 11.63
N PRO A 43 -3.42 2.15 12.72
CA PRO A 43 -3.19 1.14 13.76
C PRO A 43 -3.33 -0.31 13.27
N ASP A 44 -4.15 -0.54 12.24
CA ASP A 44 -4.41 -1.86 11.69
C ASP A 44 -3.56 -2.19 10.45
N ALA A 45 -2.54 -1.36 10.14
CA ALA A 45 -1.77 -1.52 8.91
C ALA A 45 -1.09 -2.90 8.80
N LEU A 46 -0.44 -3.35 9.86
CA LEU A 46 0.26 -4.64 9.83
C LEU A 46 -0.73 -5.81 9.68
N ALA A 47 -1.87 -5.72 10.35
CA ALA A 47 -2.92 -6.73 10.20
C ALA A 47 -3.47 -6.74 8.78
N ALA A 48 -3.61 -5.57 8.17
CA ALA A 48 -4.05 -5.47 6.78
C ALA A 48 -3.05 -6.12 5.82
N LEU A 49 -1.74 -5.92 6.05
CA LEU A 49 -0.71 -6.56 5.24
C LEU A 49 -0.77 -8.08 5.33
N GLU A 50 -1.04 -8.59 6.53
CA GLU A 50 -1.14 -10.05 6.74
C GLU A 50 -2.39 -10.62 6.08
N ALA A 51 -3.47 -9.83 6.01
CA ALA A 51 -4.73 -10.26 5.41
C ALA A 51 -4.75 -10.17 3.89
N ALA A 52 -3.86 -9.38 3.29
CA ALA A 52 -3.84 -9.19 1.84
C ALA A 52 -3.50 -10.48 1.11
N ALA A 53 -4.11 -10.68 -0.06
CA ALA A 53 -3.86 -11.86 -0.88
C ALA A 53 -2.36 -11.95 -1.24
N PRO A 54 -1.75 -13.15 -1.17
CA PRO A 54 -0.31 -13.30 -1.43
C PRO A 54 0.12 -12.82 -2.81
N ALA A 55 -0.74 -12.89 -3.80
CA ALA A 55 -0.42 -12.48 -5.16
C ALA A 55 -0.40 -10.96 -5.34
N ALA A 56 -1.03 -10.20 -4.44
CA ALA A 56 -1.05 -8.75 -4.52
C ALA A 56 0.30 -8.18 -4.04
N LYS A 57 0.89 -7.30 -4.84
CA LYS A 57 2.11 -6.61 -4.45
C LYS A 57 1.77 -5.58 -3.38
N LYS A 58 2.40 -5.71 -2.22
CA LYS A 58 2.12 -4.86 -1.06
C LYS A 58 3.06 -3.67 -1.05
N ILE A 59 2.50 -2.47 -0.98
CA ILE A 59 3.26 -1.22 -0.98
C ILE A 59 2.76 -0.37 0.18
N GLY A 60 3.67 0.12 1.01
CA GLY A 60 3.32 0.94 2.16
C GLY A 60 4.13 2.21 2.22
N PHE A 61 3.58 3.25 2.84
CA PHE A 61 4.27 4.53 3.03
C PHE A 61 4.07 5.04 4.44
N ILE A 62 5.08 5.74 4.95
CA ILE A 62 5.05 6.31 6.30
C ILE A 62 6.17 7.35 6.41
N ASP A 63 6.21 8.07 7.53
CA ASP A 63 7.30 9.01 7.81
C ASP A 63 8.63 8.24 7.91
N HIS A 64 9.69 8.81 7.35
CA HIS A 64 11.00 8.15 7.28
C HIS A 64 11.61 7.84 8.65
N GLU A 65 11.12 8.49 9.71
CA GLU A 65 11.62 8.28 11.07
C GLU A 65 11.05 7.01 11.74
N ARG A 66 9.99 6.45 11.18
CA ARG A 66 9.32 5.27 11.75
C ARG A 66 9.94 3.98 11.22
N THR A 67 11.23 3.80 11.50
CA THR A 67 11.97 2.61 11.03
C THR A 67 11.44 1.32 11.62
N ASP A 68 10.89 1.37 12.83
CA ASP A 68 10.26 0.21 13.47
C ASP A 68 9.11 -0.35 12.64
N VAL A 69 8.23 0.53 12.16
CA VAL A 69 7.08 0.14 11.34
C VAL A 69 7.53 -0.29 9.96
N ILE A 70 8.50 0.43 9.38
CA ILE A 70 9.04 0.10 8.06
C ILE A 70 9.61 -1.32 8.07
N ASP A 71 10.40 -1.66 9.08
CA ASP A 71 11.01 -2.98 9.20
C ASP A 71 9.94 -4.06 9.40
N ALA A 72 8.94 -3.79 10.23
CA ALA A 72 7.84 -4.73 10.45
C ALA A 72 7.04 -4.99 9.18
N ALA A 73 6.79 -3.94 8.38
CA ALA A 73 6.09 -4.07 7.11
C ALA A 73 6.92 -4.88 6.11
N ARG A 74 8.21 -4.60 6.03
CA ARG A 74 9.12 -5.33 5.13
C ARG A 74 9.19 -6.82 5.48
N ALA A 75 9.13 -7.14 6.76
CA ALA A 75 9.10 -8.52 7.23
C ALA A 75 7.85 -9.27 6.75
N ARG A 76 6.80 -8.53 6.36
CA ARG A 76 5.56 -9.10 5.83
C ARG A 76 5.49 -9.03 4.30
N GLY A 77 6.61 -8.81 3.64
CA GLY A 77 6.69 -8.78 2.19
C GLY A 77 6.22 -7.46 1.57
N CYS A 78 6.17 -6.39 2.34
CA CYS A 78 5.74 -5.08 1.88
C CYS A 78 6.93 -4.25 1.38
N VAL A 79 6.75 -3.55 0.26
CA VAL A 79 7.68 -2.50 -0.17
C VAL A 79 7.34 -1.27 0.64
N ALA A 80 8.06 -1.03 1.74
CA ALA A 80 7.77 0.07 2.65
C ALA A 80 8.73 1.23 2.37
N LEU A 81 8.17 2.40 2.11
CA LEU A 81 8.93 3.59 1.70
C LEU A 81 8.54 4.80 2.53
N ALA A 82 9.48 5.73 2.68
CA ALA A 82 9.17 7.05 3.20
C ALA A 82 8.25 7.79 2.22
N LYS A 83 7.42 8.69 2.74
CA LYS A 83 6.40 9.39 1.95
C LYS A 83 6.94 10.04 0.68
N GLY A 84 8.05 10.77 0.80
CA GLY A 84 8.64 11.46 -0.35
C GLY A 84 9.06 10.50 -1.44
N LYS A 85 9.72 9.41 -1.05
CA LYS A 85 10.16 8.40 -2.00
C LYS A 85 8.99 7.65 -2.61
N PHE A 86 7.98 7.31 -1.80
CA PHE A 86 6.76 6.70 -2.29
C PHE A 86 6.12 7.57 -3.38
N SER A 87 5.97 8.86 -3.10
CA SER A 87 5.34 9.79 -4.03
C SER A 87 6.09 9.88 -5.35
N SER A 88 7.44 9.97 -5.31
CA SER A 88 8.24 10.11 -6.52
C SER A 88 8.32 8.81 -7.32
N GLU A 89 8.23 7.65 -6.68
CA GLU A 89 8.34 6.36 -7.39
C GLU A 89 7.00 5.72 -7.70
N LEU A 90 5.88 6.35 -7.31
CA LEU A 90 4.56 5.75 -7.46
C LEU A 90 4.25 5.28 -8.89
N PRO A 91 4.53 6.05 -9.95
CA PRO A 91 4.26 5.56 -11.30
C PRO A 91 5.01 4.26 -11.62
N ARG A 92 6.25 4.16 -11.17
CA ARG A 92 7.05 2.96 -11.42
C ARG A 92 6.59 1.77 -10.58
N LEU A 93 6.13 2.03 -9.35
CA LEU A 93 5.67 0.98 -8.46
C LEU A 93 4.42 0.28 -8.99
N LEU A 94 3.59 0.99 -9.74
CA LEU A 94 2.33 0.47 -10.29
C LEU A 94 2.47 -0.13 -11.70
N LEU A 95 3.66 -0.17 -12.22
CA LEU A 95 3.91 -0.87 -13.48
C LEU A 95 4.06 -2.39 -13.24
#